data_e3c08cdd15354f5650190f985ae2e2ab
#
_entry.id   e3c08cdd15354f5650190f985ae2e2ab
#
_cell.length_a   1.000
_cell.length_b   1.000
_cell.length_c   1.000
_cell.angle_alpha   90.00
_cell.angle_beta   90.00
_cell.angle_gamma   90.00
#
_symmetry.space_group_name_H-M   'P 1'
#
loop_
_entity.id
_entity.type
_entity.pdbx_description
1 polymer ?
#
loop_
_entity_poly.entity_id
_entity_poly.type
_entity_poly.pdbx_seq_one_letter_code
_entity_poly.pdbx_strand_id
1 'polypeptide(L)'
;ITQARPTYGTREIVRRSLRVFHSLEEETGFATGFERTGTLHLADGAERLEELLRQASAARANGITAEPVSPEQAVELFPPLYAGDLAGAVYYPDDGRGNATDTTMALAAGARQHGVRIFENTPVTGIVRRDGQVTGVRTADGDIEAEYVVAAAGMWGREVGALAGRRRRRQCRRRR
;
A
#
# COMPACT_ATOMS: atom_id res chain seq x y z
N ILE A 1 7.02 2.77 2.39
CA ILE A 1 5.89 2.33 3.24
C ILE A 1 5.73 3.35 4.35
N THR A 2 4.62 4.10 4.38
CA THR A 2 4.40 5.16 5.37
C THR A 2 3.11 4.94 6.14
N GLN A 3 3.16 5.17 7.46
CA GLN A 3 2.03 5.01 8.39
C GLN A 3 1.19 6.30 8.51
N ALA A 4 1.73 7.44 8.14
CA ALA A 4 1.03 8.72 8.16
C ALA A 4 -0.12 8.75 7.14
N ARG A 5 -1.31 8.34 7.57
CA ARG A 5 -2.53 8.32 6.74
C ARG A 5 -3.64 9.15 7.38
N PRO A 6 -4.45 9.88 6.57
CA PRO A 6 -5.41 10.84 7.10
C PRO A 6 -6.60 10.17 7.82
N THR A 7 -6.99 8.96 7.43
CA THR A 7 -8.15 8.29 8.02
C THR A 7 -7.76 7.15 8.94
N TYR A 8 -8.57 6.90 9.98
CA TYR A 8 -8.37 5.80 10.92
C TYR A 8 -8.27 4.43 10.19
N GLY A 9 -9.21 4.12 9.31
CA GLY A 9 -9.23 2.83 8.61
C GLY A 9 -7.98 2.59 7.76
N THR A 10 -7.49 3.61 7.06
CA THR A 10 -6.26 3.47 6.27
C THR A 10 -5.02 3.32 7.15
N ARG A 11 -4.97 3.96 8.32
CA ARG A 11 -3.89 3.77 9.30
C ARG A 11 -3.84 2.33 9.82
N GLU A 12 -4.99 1.76 10.19
CA GLU A 12 -5.04 0.36 10.65
C GLU A 12 -4.60 -0.63 9.59
N ILE A 13 -5.00 -0.42 8.33
CA ILE A 13 -4.53 -1.26 7.21
C ILE A 13 -3.01 -1.18 7.07
N VAL A 14 -2.44 0.02 7.09
CA VAL A 14 -0.99 0.22 6.94
C VAL A 14 -0.22 -0.37 8.13
N ARG A 15 -0.69 -0.17 9.36
CA ARG A 15 -0.09 -0.81 10.55
C ARG A 15 -0.08 -2.33 10.43
N ARG A 16 -1.16 -2.92 9.93
CA ARG A 16 -1.24 -4.36 9.70
C ARG A 16 -0.28 -4.81 8.61
N SER A 17 -0.21 -4.06 7.52
CA SER A 17 0.75 -4.31 6.44
C SER A 17 2.19 -4.25 6.93
N LEU A 18 2.53 -3.25 7.74
CA LEU A 18 3.89 -3.11 8.28
C LEU A 18 4.30 -4.33 9.14
N ARG A 19 3.37 -4.86 9.96
CA ARG A 19 3.64 -6.11 10.71
C ARG A 19 3.95 -7.28 9.77
N VAL A 20 3.21 -7.41 8.68
CA VAL A 20 3.48 -8.43 7.66
C VAL A 20 4.87 -8.22 7.03
N PHE A 21 5.27 -6.99 6.72
CA PHE A 21 6.63 -6.73 6.21
C PHE A 21 7.73 -7.14 7.19
N HIS A 22 7.50 -7.00 8.49
CA HIS A 22 8.49 -7.40 9.50
C HIS A 22 8.60 -8.93 9.69
N SER A 23 7.51 -9.69 9.49
CA SER A 23 7.49 -11.13 9.69
C SER A 23 7.68 -11.93 8.40
N LEU A 24 7.40 -11.33 7.23
CA LEU A 24 7.30 -12.05 5.97
C LEU A 24 8.59 -12.76 5.56
N GLU A 25 9.75 -12.16 5.83
CA GLU A 25 11.05 -12.78 5.52
C GLU A 25 11.31 -14.00 6.40
N GLU A 26 11.03 -13.89 7.70
CA GLU A 26 11.15 -15.01 8.64
C GLU A 26 10.17 -16.14 8.31
N GLU A 27 8.92 -15.80 7.97
CA GLU A 27 7.87 -16.77 7.65
C GLU A 27 8.12 -17.49 6.34
N THR A 28 8.68 -16.82 5.34
CA THR A 28 8.77 -17.36 3.97
C THR A 28 10.16 -17.81 3.56
N GLY A 29 11.20 -17.31 4.23
CA GLY A 29 12.60 -17.47 3.84
C GLY A 29 13.03 -16.61 2.64
N PHE A 30 12.19 -15.65 2.21
CA PHE A 30 12.46 -14.75 1.08
C PHE A 30 12.62 -13.32 1.57
N ALA A 31 13.71 -12.67 1.20
CA ALA A 31 13.96 -11.28 1.51
C ALA A 31 12.88 -10.38 0.88
N THR A 32 12.39 -9.40 1.63
CA THR A 32 11.44 -8.40 1.16
C THR A 32 12.12 -7.13 0.69
N GLY A 33 13.42 -6.98 0.97
CA GLY A 33 14.15 -5.74 0.80
C GLY A 33 13.57 -4.60 1.65
N PHE A 34 12.84 -4.93 2.72
CA PHE A 34 12.31 -3.94 3.63
C PHE A 34 13.42 -3.40 4.52
N GLU A 35 13.62 -2.08 4.46
CA GLU A 35 14.53 -1.35 5.31
C GLU A 35 13.79 -0.24 6.05
N ARG A 36 13.97 -0.19 7.36
CA ARG A 36 13.40 0.84 8.21
C ARG A 36 14.28 2.08 8.14
N THR A 37 13.97 2.95 7.18
CA THR A 37 14.75 4.18 6.89
C THR A 37 14.12 5.42 7.51
N GLY A 38 12.90 5.31 8.01
CA GLY A 38 12.08 6.45 8.38
C GLY A 38 11.54 7.23 7.18
N THR A 39 10.72 8.24 7.48
CA THR A 39 10.20 9.19 6.48
C THR A 39 10.15 10.59 7.08
N LEU A 40 10.67 11.58 6.36
CA LEU A 40 10.53 13.00 6.68
C LEU A 40 9.37 13.62 5.90
N HIS A 41 8.46 14.27 6.60
CA HIS A 41 7.45 15.14 6.00
C HIS A 41 7.87 16.58 6.20
N LEU A 42 8.20 17.25 5.12
CA LEU A 42 8.78 18.59 5.13
C LEU A 42 7.69 19.68 5.06
N ALA A 43 7.94 20.81 5.72
CA ALA A 43 7.10 22.00 5.67
C ALA A 43 7.94 23.18 5.17
N ASP A 44 7.52 23.75 4.05
CA ASP A 44 8.10 24.95 3.41
C ASP A 44 7.49 26.27 3.92
N GLY A 45 6.58 26.19 4.90
CA GLY A 45 5.94 27.34 5.51
C GLY A 45 5.18 26.99 6.80
N ALA A 46 4.80 28.03 7.54
CA ALA A 46 4.17 27.90 8.86
C ALA A 46 2.82 27.16 8.81
N GLU A 47 1.99 27.42 7.80
CA GLU A 47 0.69 26.73 7.65
C GLU A 47 0.87 25.24 7.41
N ARG A 48 1.84 24.88 6.58
CA ARG A 48 2.16 23.48 6.32
C ARG A 48 2.72 22.79 7.56
N LEU A 49 3.56 23.46 8.32
CA LEU A 49 4.09 22.95 9.58
C LEU A 49 2.98 22.69 10.59
N GLU A 50 2.05 23.63 10.75
CA GLU A 50 0.90 23.46 11.65
C GLU A 50 0.04 22.24 11.26
N GLU A 51 -0.21 22.05 9.96
CA GLU A 51 -0.92 20.88 9.46
C GLU A 51 -0.18 19.57 9.80
N LEU A 52 1.13 19.52 9.56
CA LEU A 52 1.96 18.34 9.88
C LEU A 52 1.98 18.04 11.37
N LEU A 53 2.06 19.07 12.22
CA LEU A 53 2.02 18.90 13.68
C LEU A 53 0.67 18.35 14.15
N ARG A 54 -0.44 18.79 13.57
CA ARG A 54 -1.77 18.22 13.85
C ARG A 54 -1.85 16.75 13.43
N GLN A 55 -1.31 16.42 12.23
CA GLN A 55 -1.26 15.04 11.75
C GLN A 55 -0.38 14.17 12.64
N ALA A 56 0.77 14.67 13.08
CA ALA A 56 1.67 13.99 14.01
C ALA A 56 1.01 13.74 15.38
N SER A 57 0.27 14.71 15.89
CA SER A 57 -0.48 14.56 17.13
C SER A 57 -1.54 13.44 16.99
N ALA A 58 -2.30 13.45 15.90
CA ALA A 58 -3.28 12.40 15.61
C ALA A 58 -2.62 11.02 15.40
N ALA A 59 -1.44 10.97 14.80
CA ALA A 59 -0.66 9.75 14.65
C ALA A 59 -0.24 9.17 16.01
N ARG A 60 0.36 10.00 16.87
CA ARG A 60 0.75 9.61 18.25
C ARG A 60 -0.42 9.11 19.09
N ALA A 61 -1.57 9.77 19.01
CA ALA A 61 -2.80 9.33 19.69
C ALA A 61 -3.28 7.94 19.22
N ASN A 62 -2.81 7.47 18.06
CA ASN A 62 -3.08 6.13 17.52
C ASN A 62 -1.87 5.18 17.60
N GLY A 63 -0.88 5.49 18.43
CA GLY A 63 0.28 4.62 18.68
C GLY A 63 1.30 4.58 17.54
N ILE A 64 1.33 5.60 16.68
CA ILE A 64 2.36 5.77 15.64
C ILE A 64 3.40 6.77 16.14
N THR A 65 4.67 6.40 16.11
CA THR A 65 5.77 7.31 16.44
C THR A 65 5.84 8.43 15.39
N ALA A 66 5.77 9.67 15.83
CA ALA A 66 5.84 10.85 14.98
C ALA A 66 6.53 11.99 15.76
N GLU A 67 7.66 12.43 15.30
CA GLU A 67 8.56 13.35 15.99
C GLU A 67 8.68 14.66 15.21
N PRO A 68 8.22 15.80 15.76
CA PRO A 68 8.57 17.09 15.20
C PRO A 68 10.07 17.30 15.28
N VAL A 69 10.67 17.76 14.17
CA VAL A 69 12.10 18.01 14.07
C VAL A 69 12.37 19.39 13.47
N SER A 70 13.45 20.03 13.89
CA SER A 70 13.90 21.29 13.31
C SER A 70 14.47 21.08 11.89
N PRO A 71 14.64 22.17 11.09
CA PRO A 71 15.33 22.06 9.81
C PRO A 71 16.73 21.45 9.91
N GLU A 72 17.48 21.80 10.94
CA GLU A 72 18.84 21.28 11.20
C GLU A 72 18.81 19.78 11.48
N GLN A 73 17.91 19.32 12.35
CA GLN A 73 17.70 17.90 12.64
C GLN A 73 17.24 17.13 11.39
N ALA A 74 16.42 17.75 10.52
CA ALA A 74 16.02 17.12 9.27
C ALA A 74 17.21 16.90 8.33
N VAL A 75 18.18 17.82 8.29
CA VAL A 75 19.45 17.66 7.54
C VAL A 75 20.32 16.56 8.15
N GLU A 76 20.38 16.44 9.48
CA GLU A 76 21.11 15.34 10.14
C GLU A 76 20.53 13.98 9.73
N LEU A 77 19.20 13.87 9.63
CA LEU A 77 18.52 12.65 9.20
C LEU A 77 18.65 12.39 7.69
N PHE A 78 18.75 13.44 6.89
CA PHE A 78 18.89 13.37 5.43
C PHE A 78 19.84 14.45 4.91
N PRO A 79 21.15 14.21 4.90
CA PRO A 79 22.17 15.22 4.56
C PRO A 79 22.03 15.91 3.19
N PRO A 80 21.44 15.29 2.13
CA PRO A 80 21.21 16.01 0.87
C PRO A 80 20.15 17.10 0.93
N LEU A 81 19.41 17.25 2.05
CA LEU A 81 18.34 18.21 2.21
C LEU A 81 18.89 19.63 2.33
N TYR A 82 18.29 20.58 1.60
CA TYR A 82 18.50 22.00 1.80
C TYR A 82 17.49 22.53 2.84
N ALA A 83 17.99 23.09 3.93
CA ALA A 83 17.16 23.54 5.05
C ALA A 83 16.74 25.03 4.98
N GLY A 84 17.31 25.81 4.05
CA GLY A 84 17.17 27.27 4.04
C GLY A 84 15.76 27.81 3.80
N ASP A 85 14.86 26.98 3.29
CA ASP A 85 13.45 27.31 3.02
C ASP A 85 12.46 26.46 3.86
N LEU A 86 12.97 25.70 4.83
CA LEU A 86 12.12 24.86 5.67
C LEU A 86 11.68 25.57 6.95
N ALA A 87 10.38 25.53 7.24
CA ALA A 87 9.83 25.94 8.53
C ALA A 87 9.97 24.83 9.61
N GLY A 88 10.16 23.57 9.21
CA GLY A 88 10.31 22.41 10.06
C GLY A 88 9.90 21.14 9.37
N ALA A 89 9.91 20.01 10.11
CA ALA A 89 9.50 18.74 9.57
C ALA A 89 8.87 17.85 10.66
N VAL A 90 8.28 16.73 10.23
CA VAL A 90 7.88 15.62 11.11
C VAL A 90 8.56 14.36 10.62
N TYR A 91 9.26 13.67 11.52
CA TYR A 91 9.92 12.40 11.27
C TYR A 91 9.08 11.23 11.77
N TYR A 92 8.96 10.20 10.96
CA TYR A 92 8.30 8.93 11.27
C TYR A 92 9.34 7.80 11.23
N PRO A 93 9.96 7.46 12.37
CA PRO A 93 11.11 6.54 12.40
C PRO A 93 10.76 5.10 12.01
N ASP A 94 9.50 4.69 12.19
CA ASP A 94 9.05 3.33 11.90
C ASP A 94 8.65 3.11 10.45
N ASP A 95 8.64 4.15 9.64
CA ASP A 95 8.42 4.07 8.21
C ASP A 95 9.66 3.48 7.50
N GLY A 96 9.48 2.96 6.29
CA GLY A 96 10.57 2.36 5.56
C GLY A 96 10.32 2.24 4.08
N ARG A 97 11.30 1.70 3.39
CA ARG A 97 11.21 1.33 1.97
C ARG A 97 11.23 -0.18 1.83
N GLY A 98 10.69 -0.69 0.74
CA GLY A 98 10.75 -2.11 0.38
C GLY A 98 10.95 -2.26 -1.11
N ASN A 99 11.49 -3.39 -1.53
CA ASN A 99 11.56 -3.76 -2.93
C ASN A 99 10.23 -4.40 -3.34
N ALA A 100 9.56 -3.82 -4.34
CA ALA A 100 8.23 -4.29 -4.76
C ALA A 100 8.28 -5.71 -5.36
N THR A 101 9.34 -6.04 -6.10
CA THR A 101 9.54 -7.37 -6.69
C THR A 101 9.79 -8.41 -5.59
N ASP A 102 10.73 -8.15 -4.70
CA ASP A 102 11.09 -9.09 -3.63
C ASP A 102 9.90 -9.32 -2.69
N THR A 103 9.19 -8.25 -2.32
CA THR A 103 7.95 -8.35 -1.54
C THR A 103 6.90 -9.23 -2.23
N THR A 104 6.71 -9.06 -3.54
CA THR A 104 5.75 -9.86 -4.31
C THR A 104 6.17 -11.33 -4.33
N MET A 105 7.45 -11.61 -4.52
CA MET A 105 7.99 -12.98 -4.50
C MET A 105 7.87 -13.63 -3.13
N ALA A 106 8.15 -12.90 -2.06
CA ALA A 106 7.97 -13.39 -0.69
C ALA A 106 6.50 -13.71 -0.39
N LEU A 107 5.57 -12.82 -0.76
CA LEU A 107 4.12 -13.08 -0.63
C LEU A 107 3.67 -14.29 -1.44
N ALA A 108 4.17 -14.45 -2.67
CA ALA A 108 3.87 -15.60 -3.51
C ALA A 108 4.42 -16.91 -2.92
N ALA A 109 5.63 -16.87 -2.35
CA ALA A 109 6.22 -18.02 -1.66
C ALA A 109 5.39 -18.43 -0.44
N GLY A 110 5.02 -17.48 0.42
CA GLY A 110 4.16 -17.73 1.57
C GLY A 110 2.79 -18.30 1.15
N ALA A 111 2.19 -17.77 0.11
CA ALA A 111 0.92 -18.28 -0.42
C ALA A 111 1.07 -19.75 -0.86
N ARG A 112 2.14 -20.09 -1.59
CA ARG A 112 2.41 -21.48 -2.02
C ARG A 112 2.63 -22.43 -0.85
N GLN A 113 3.33 -21.98 0.20
CA GLN A 113 3.53 -22.78 1.44
C GLN A 113 2.19 -23.14 2.11
N HIS A 114 1.18 -22.27 1.97
CA HIS A 114 -0.19 -22.51 2.44
C HIS A 114 -1.11 -23.19 1.41
N GLY A 115 -0.54 -23.80 0.36
CA GLY A 115 -1.29 -24.56 -0.63
C GLY A 115 -2.01 -23.73 -1.70
N VAL A 116 -1.75 -22.44 -1.80
CA VAL A 116 -2.30 -21.59 -2.87
C VAL A 116 -1.64 -21.94 -4.20
N ARG A 117 -2.43 -22.17 -5.23
CA ARG A 117 -1.95 -22.34 -6.60
C ARG A 117 -1.86 -20.98 -7.29
N ILE A 118 -0.70 -20.67 -7.86
CA ILE A 118 -0.45 -19.45 -8.62
C ILE A 118 -0.21 -19.82 -10.08
N PHE A 119 -1.05 -19.32 -10.96
CA PHE A 119 -0.97 -19.53 -12.40
C PHE A 119 -0.42 -18.27 -13.06
N GLU A 120 0.84 -18.28 -13.43
CA GLU A 120 1.49 -17.21 -14.16
C GLU A 120 1.18 -17.32 -15.66
N ASN A 121 1.31 -16.21 -16.39
CA ASN A 121 1.04 -16.15 -17.84
C ASN A 121 -0.35 -16.69 -18.24
N THR A 122 -1.31 -16.65 -17.34
CA THR A 122 -2.66 -17.17 -17.50
C THR A 122 -3.69 -16.02 -17.49
N PRO A 123 -3.92 -15.37 -18.63
CA PRO A 123 -4.86 -14.26 -18.71
C PRO A 123 -6.29 -14.71 -18.40
N VAL A 124 -6.98 -13.96 -17.56
CA VAL A 124 -8.43 -14.12 -17.37
C VAL A 124 -9.14 -13.45 -18.55
N THR A 125 -9.82 -14.27 -19.37
CA THR A 125 -10.54 -13.84 -20.58
C THR A 125 -12.03 -13.60 -20.34
N GLY A 126 -12.56 -14.06 -19.18
CA GLY A 126 -13.97 -13.88 -18.82
C GLY A 126 -14.25 -14.18 -17.36
N ILE A 127 -15.44 -13.77 -16.92
CA ILE A 127 -15.99 -14.09 -15.59
C ILE A 127 -17.14 -15.07 -15.79
N VAL A 128 -17.04 -16.25 -15.18
CA VAL A 128 -18.09 -17.28 -15.22
C VAL A 128 -19.21 -16.89 -14.27
N ARG A 129 -20.45 -16.97 -14.76
CA ARG A 129 -21.66 -16.66 -13.97
C ARG A 129 -22.70 -17.73 -14.16
N ARG A 130 -23.34 -18.11 -13.07
CA ARG A 130 -24.54 -18.98 -13.04
C ARG A 130 -25.60 -18.31 -12.17
N ASP A 131 -26.81 -18.22 -12.64
CA ASP A 131 -27.95 -17.62 -11.92
C ASP A 131 -27.68 -16.20 -11.38
N GLY A 132 -26.94 -15.39 -12.16
CA GLY A 132 -26.58 -14.03 -11.80
C GLY A 132 -25.41 -13.88 -10.83
N GLN A 133 -24.91 -14.96 -10.24
CA GLN A 133 -23.75 -15.00 -9.33
C GLN A 133 -22.46 -15.31 -10.08
N VAL A 134 -21.35 -14.76 -9.61
CA VAL A 134 -20.02 -15.13 -10.09
C VAL A 134 -19.65 -16.47 -9.48
N THR A 135 -19.24 -17.42 -10.31
CA THR A 135 -18.86 -18.78 -9.91
C THR A 135 -17.46 -19.16 -10.35
N GLY A 136 -16.70 -18.24 -10.94
CA GLY A 136 -15.34 -18.52 -11.37
C GLY A 136 -14.83 -17.54 -12.40
N VAL A 137 -13.69 -17.90 -13.00
CA VAL A 137 -13.04 -17.17 -14.08
C VAL A 137 -12.76 -18.07 -15.26
N ARG A 138 -12.74 -17.50 -16.46
CA ARG A 138 -12.37 -18.19 -17.70
C ARG A 138 -10.96 -17.84 -18.09
N THR A 139 -10.20 -18.87 -18.50
CA THR A 139 -8.85 -18.75 -19.05
C THR A 139 -8.77 -19.47 -20.41
N ALA A 140 -7.63 -19.38 -21.08
CA ALA A 140 -7.40 -20.15 -22.31
C ALA A 140 -7.37 -21.65 -22.06
N ASP A 141 -6.95 -22.06 -20.85
CA ASP A 141 -6.81 -23.48 -20.45
C ASP A 141 -8.08 -24.06 -19.80
N GLY A 142 -9.16 -23.28 -19.76
CA GLY A 142 -10.45 -23.67 -19.22
C GLY A 142 -10.97 -22.74 -18.12
N ASP A 143 -12.10 -23.14 -17.53
CA ASP A 143 -12.73 -22.37 -16.45
C ASP A 143 -12.17 -22.83 -15.09
N ILE A 144 -11.88 -21.87 -14.21
CA ILE A 144 -11.49 -22.09 -12.81
C ILE A 144 -12.69 -21.73 -11.94
N GLU A 145 -13.28 -22.71 -11.28
CA GLU A 145 -14.41 -22.50 -10.38
C GLU A 145 -13.96 -21.93 -9.04
N ALA A 146 -14.72 -20.99 -8.49
CA ALA A 146 -14.45 -20.37 -7.20
C ALA A 146 -15.76 -19.81 -6.60
N GLU A 147 -15.90 -19.90 -5.30
CA GLU A 147 -17.00 -19.30 -4.54
C GLU A 147 -16.90 -17.76 -4.53
N TYR A 148 -15.67 -17.23 -4.44
CA TYR A 148 -15.37 -15.81 -4.46
C TYR A 148 -14.31 -15.49 -5.51
N VAL A 149 -14.49 -14.40 -6.23
CA VAL A 149 -13.49 -13.87 -7.17
C VAL A 149 -13.10 -12.46 -6.78
N VAL A 150 -11.83 -12.25 -6.47
CA VAL A 150 -11.27 -10.94 -6.11
C VAL A 150 -10.47 -10.40 -7.29
N ALA A 151 -10.88 -9.26 -7.83
CA ALA A 151 -10.15 -8.57 -8.88
C ALA A 151 -9.14 -7.58 -8.27
N ALA A 152 -7.88 -7.97 -8.17
CA ALA A 152 -6.77 -7.14 -7.69
C ALA A 152 -5.89 -6.65 -8.85
N ALA A 153 -6.50 -6.29 -9.99
CA ALA A 153 -5.85 -6.03 -11.27
C ALA A 153 -5.24 -4.62 -11.42
N GLY A 154 -5.07 -3.88 -10.33
CA GLY A 154 -4.42 -2.57 -10.35
C GLY A 154 -5.02 -1.62 -11.39
N MET A 155 -4.20 -1.09 -12.28
CA MET A 155 -4.63 -0.17 -13.34
C MET A 155 -5.56 -0.81 -14.39
N TRP A 156 -5.55 -2.13 -14.54
CA TRP A 156 -6.43 -2.91 -15.43
C TRP A 156 -7.76 -3.33 -14.76
N GLY A 157 -8.02 -2.90 -13.54
CA GLY A 157 -9.25 -3.24 -12.81
C GLY A 157 -10.54 -2.82 -13.52
N ARG A 158 -10.46 -1.86 -14.46
CA ARG A 158 -11.59 -1.46 -15.32
C ARG A 158 -11.90 -2.53 -16.38
N GLU A 159 -10.87 -3.04 -17.03
CA GLU A 159 -10.96 -4.07 -18.06
C GLU A 159 -11.48 -5.38 -17.46
N VAL A 160 -10.89 -5.81 -16.34
CA VAL A 160 -11.36 -6.98 -15.60
C VAL A 160 -12.81 -6.81 -15.11
N GLY A 161 -13.16 -5.62 -14.62
CA GLY A 161 -14.56 -5.31 -14.24
C GLY A 161 -15.54 -5.35 -15.42
N ALA A 162 -15.08 -5.01 -16.63
CA ALA A 162 -15.91 -5.11 -17.83
C ALA A 162 -16.21 -6.57 -18.22
N LEU A 163 -15.29 -7.50 -17.97
CA LEU A 163 -15.51 -8.95 -18.16
C LEU A 163 -16.66 -9.48 -17.28
N ALA A 164 -16.89 -8.85 -16.11
CA ALA A 164 -18.02 -9.17 -15.23
C ALA A 164 -19.35 -8.48 -15.65
N GLY A 165 -19.39 -7.76 -16.78
CA GLY A 165 -20.57 -7.03 -17.24
C GLY A 165 -20.86 -5.73 -16.48
N ARG A 166 -19.96 -5.30 -15.57
CA ARG A 166 -20.12 -4.03 -14.86
C ARG A 166 -19.33 -2.92 -15.55
N ARG A 167 -20.00 -2.09 -16.34
CA ARG A 167 -19.49 -0.77 -16.72
C ARG A 167 -19.55 0.14 -15.49
N ARG A 168 -18.42 0.42 -14.83
CA ARG A 168 -18.38 1.52 -13.85
C ARG A 168 -18.73 2.82 -14.58
N ARG A 169 -19.88 3.43 -14.25
CA ARG A 169 -20.16 4.81 -14.62
C ARG A 169 -19.04 5.69 -14.05
N ARG A 170 -18.35 6.44 -14.93
CA ARG A 170 -17.40 7.47 -14.51
C ARG A 170 -18.17 8.49 -13.66
N GLN A 171 -17.98 8.48 -12.35
CA GLN A 171 -18.22 9.67 -11.53
C GLN A 171 -16.96 10.51 -11.53
N CYS A 172 -16.64 11.11 -12.69
CA CYS A 172 -15.77 12.27 -12.74
C CYS A 172 -16.65 13.48 -12.42
N ARG A 173 -16.83 13.80 -11.13
CA ARG A 173 -17.35 15.09 -10.74
C ARG A 173 -16.26 16.11 -11.05
N ARG A 174 -16.37 16.82 -12.16
CA ARG A 174 -15.70 18.11 -12.32
C ARG A 174 -16.21 19.00 -11.19
N ARG A 175 -15.33 19.32 -10.23
CA ARG A 175 -15.57 20.48 -9.37
C ARG A 175 -15.41 21.70 -10.25
N ARG A 176 -16.47 22.50 -10.34
CA ARG A 176 -16.41 23.89 -10.79
C ARG A 176 -15.86 24.73 -9.67
#